data_b9b1823db2c686684d45c3773449c41e
#
_entry.id   b9b1823db2c686684d45c3773449c41e
#
_cell.length_a   1.000
_cell.length_b   1.000
_cell.length_c   1.000
_cell.angle_alpha   90.00
_cell.angle_beta   90.00
_cell.angle_gamma   90.00
#
_symmetry.space_group_name_H-M   'P 1'
#
loop_
_entity.id
_entity.type
_entity.pdbx_description
1 polymer ?
#
loop_
_entity_poly.entity_id
_entity_poly.type
_entity_poly.pdbx_seq_one_letter_code
_entity_poly.pdbx_strand_id
1 'polypeptide(L)'
;MKKSFVLAALLPLAVAAQDIKKELKAELRTQVEFPATVPAGNYSGITWLGGNEYAVVCDKAKSDGFFIFHINIDPDTGVISHAYSNEFRSSGYANRDMEGIAFLPKDTTIFISAEGDNRIKEYELKSGKYTGRELNVPDSLKQSAPNYGFESLTYNATQHHFWTVSESTLPIDGKPSTLKNKQQNILRLLCFDDNSFEMIGMYAYLMDFPEAQAESSGGYCHGVSDMCALDDGRLLVMERELYVPNLRLGAWVKNKIYIVDPTVKMTEPFIQKKLLVEFKTKFTGLKNTFANFEGICLGPKLNDGRQTLVLICDSQNQLKKLKDWLMTIVIE
;
A
#
# COMPACT_ATOMS: atom_id res chain seq x y z
N MET A 1 12.24 61.06 43.37
CA MET A 1 11.39 59.98 42.85
C MET A 1 11.68 59.79 41.35
N LYS A 2 12.47 58.78 41.00
CA LYS A 2 12.77 58.44 39.59
C LYS A 2 11.79 57.34 39.18
N LYS A 3 10.95 57.61 38.19
CA LYS A 3 10.05 56.61 37.55
C LYS A 3 10.83 55.89 36.46
N SER A 4 11.12 54.60 36.67
CA SER A 4 11.63 53.72 35.61
C SER A 4 10.48 53.23 34.76
N PHE A 5 10.51 53.50 33.45
CA PHE A 5 9.63 52.90 32.47
C PHE A 5 10.26 51.57 32.00
N VAL A 6 9.58 50.46 32.24
CA VAL A 6 9.92 49.19 31.64
C VAL A 6 9.24 49.12 30.27
N LEU A 7 10.02 49.13 29.21
CA LEU A 7 9.57 48.92 27.84
C LEU A 7 9.49 47.40 27.59
N ALA A 8 8.27 46.84 27.56
CA ALA A 8 8.05 45.47 27.21
C ALA A 8 8.16 45.35 25.67
N ALA A 9 9.20 44.71 25.18
CA ALA A 9 9.35 44.38 23.77
C ALA A 9 8.40 43.21 23.43
N LEU A 10 7.35 43.48 22.70
CA LEU A 10 6.51 42.46 22.03
C LEU A 10 7.31 41.88 20.86
N LEU A 11 7.85 40.68 21.02
CA LEU A 11 8.35 39.86 19.94
C LEU A 11 7.14 39.37 19.11
N PRO A 12 7.11 39.55 17.78
CA PRO A 12 6.08 38.95 16.98
C PRO A 12 6.28 37.44 16.99
N LEU A 13 5.27 36.70 17.47
CA LEU A 13 5.16 35.25 17.17
C LEU A 13 4.99 35.11 15.67
N ALA A 14 6.06 34.71 14.99
CA ALA A 14 5.94 34.20 13.62
C ALA A 14 5.17 32.86 13.71
N VAL A 15 3.86 32.92 13.46
CA VAL A 15 3.08 31.74 13.13
C VAL A 15 3.61 31.31 11.77
N ALA A 16 4.39 30.21 11.73
CA ALA A 16 4.76 29.58 10.48
C ALA A 16 3.45 29.25 9.75
N ALA A 17 3.25 29.88 8.58
CA ALA A 17 2.15 29.50 7.70
C ALA A 17 2.34 28.03 7.35
N GLN A 18 1.44 27.18 7.81
CA GLN A 18 1.38 25.80 7.39
C GLN A 18 1.03 25.82 5.91
N ASP A 19 1.93 25.38 5.05
CA ASP A 19 1.66 25.28 3.61
C ASP A 19 0.41 24.40 3.43
N ILE A 20 -0.66 25.02 2.93
CA ILE A 20 -1.91 24.32 2.63
C ILE A 20 -1.63 23.41 1.44
N LYS A 21 -1.46 22.11 1.71
CA LYS A 21 -1.24 21.11 0.66
C LYS A 21 -2.43 21.10 -0.31
N LYS A 22 -2.12 21.01 -1.60
CA LYS A 22 -3.13 20.96 -2.68
C LYS A 22 -4.13 19.84 -2.42
N GLU A 23 -5.42 20.11 -2.61
CA GLU A 23 -6.46 19.07 -2.63
C GLU A 23 -6.23 18.16 -3.84
N LEU A 24 -6.17 16.85 -3.60
CA LEU A 24 -5.99 15.86 -4.66
C LEU A 24 -7.34 15.44 -5.24
N LYS A 25 -7.35 15.23 -6.55
CA LYS A 25 -8.43 14.56 -7.29
C LYS A 25 -7.87 13.34 -7.99
N ALA A 26 -8.70 12.33 -8.23
CA ALA A 26 -8.29 11.08 -8.84
C ALA A 26 -9.20 10.69 -9.99
N GLU A 27 -8.60 10.20 -11.07
CA GLU A 27 -9.27 9.67 -12.24
C GLU A 27 -8.83 8.22 -12.50
N LEU A 28 -9.78 7.29 -12.46
CA LEU A 28 -9.51 5.88 -12.75
C LEU A 28 -9.29 5.68 -14.26
N ARG A 29 -8.32 4.83 -14.62
CA ARG A 29 -8.18 4.31 -15.98
C ARG A 29 -8.75 2.89 -16.07
N THR A 30 -8.97 2.44 -17.28
CA THR A 30 -9.48 1.07 -17.51
C THR A 30 -8.48 0.04 -17.05
N GLN A 31 -8.92 -0.96 -16.29
CA GLN A 31 -8.10 -2.12 -15.96
C GLN A 31 -7.81 -2.97 -17.20
N VAL A 32 -6.58 -3.47 -17.31
CA VAL A 32 -6.07 -4.25 -18.44
C VAL A 32 -5.34 -5.49 -17.95
N GLU A 33 -5.24 -6.51 -18.80
CA GLU A 33 -4.46 -7.73 -18.54
C GLU A 33 -3.54 -8.04 -19.73
N PHE A 34 -2.43 -8.70 -19.45
CA PHE A 34 -1.44 -9.10 -20.46
C PHE A 34 -1.03 -10.57 -20.28
N PRO A 35 -1.97 -11.54 -20.46
CA PRO A 35 -1.73 -12.95 -20.10
C PRO A 35 -0.68 -13.66 -20.96
N ALA A 36 -0.31 -13.07 -22.10
CA ALA A 36 0.76 -13.62 -22.96
C ALA A 36 2.17 -13.22 -22.46
N THR A 37 2.30 -12.17 -21.68
CA THR A 37 3.59 -11.54 -21.33
C THR A 37 3.78 -11.33 -19.83
N VAL A 38 2.70 -11.37 -19.04
CA VAL A 38 2.71 -11.36 -17.58
C VAL A 38 2.35 -12.77 -17.09
N PRO A 39 3.23 -13.48 -16.38
CA PRO A 39 2.93 -14.79 -15.82
C PRO A 39 1.74 -14.72 -14.86
N ALA A 40 0.98 -15.81 -14.75
CA ALA A 40 -0.05 -15.92 -13.72
C ALA A 40 0.59 -15.91 -12.33
N GLY A 41 0.02 -15.12 -11.39
CA GLY A 41 0.60 -14.95 -10.06
C GLY A 41 -0.41 -14.56 -8.99
N ASN A 42 0.07 -14.55 -7.75
CA ASN A 42 -0.59 -13.98 -6.59
C ASN A 42 0.19 -12.71 -6.23
N TYR A 43 -0.02 -11.65 -7.01
CA TYR A 43 0.76 -10.42 -6.88
C TYR A 43 0.17 -9.54 -5.78
N SER A 44 0.95 -9.31 -4.72
CA SER A 44 0.52 -8.58 -3.53
C SER A 44 1.05 -7.15 -3.50
N GLY A 45 2.34 -6.92 -3.68
CA GLY A 45 2.95 -5.60 -3.60
C GLY A 45 3.69 -5.19 -4.87
N ILE A 46 3.77 -3.87 -5.11
CA ILE A 46 4.46 -3.29 -6.26
C ILE A 46 5.20 -2.01 -5.86
N THR A 47 6.41 -1.79 -6.38
CA THR A 47 7.15 -0.54 -6.22
C THR A 47 7.79 -0.09 -7.53
N TRP A 48 7.83 1.21 -7.78
CA TRP A 48 8.41 1.79 -8.99
C TRP A 48 9.92 1.93 -8.85
N LEU A 49 10.68 1.45 -9.84
CA LEU A 49 12.15 1.54 -9.90
C LEU A 49 12.63 2.72 -10.76
N GLY A 50 11.72 3.33 -11.51
CA GLY A 50 12.01 4.40 -12.48
C GLY A 50 11.72 3.96 -13.92
N GLY A 51 11.47 4.92 -14.81
CA GLY A 51 11.10 4.63 -16.20
C GLY A 51 9.86 3.75 -16.29
N ASN A 52 9.97 2.60 -16.94
CA ASN A 52 8.91 1.60 -17.05
C ASN A 52 9.16 0.35 -16.17
N GLU A 53 10.15 0.36 -15.28
CA GLU A 53 10.53 -0.77 -14.44
C GLU A 53 9.87 -0.73 -13.07
N TYR A 54 9.40 -1.89 -12.60
CA TYR A 54 8.76 -2.09 -11.31
C TYR A 54 9.26 -3.38 -10.67
N ALA A 55 9.41 -3.40 -9.35
CA ALA A 55 9.58 -4.63 -8.59
C ALA A 55 8.24 -5.06 -8.00
N VAL A 56 7.92 -6.35 -8.09
CA VAL A 56 6.63 -6.92 -7.70
C VAL A 56 6.85 -8.18 -6.88
N VAL A 57 6.21 -8.27 -5.72
CA VAL A 57 6.19 -9.50 -4.92
C VAL A 57 4.98 -10.36 -5.25
N CYS A 58 5.12 -11.65 -4.96
CA CYS A 58 4.08 -12.65 -5.13
C CYS A 58 4.08 -13.53 -3.86
N ASP A 59 2.99 -13.51 -3.11
CA ASP A 59 2.85 -14.19 -1.82
C ASP A 59 3.07 -15.70 -1.92
N LYS A 60 2.73 -16.32 -3.04
CA LYS A 60 2.90 -17.76 -3.32
C LYS A 60 4.04 -18.07 -4.31
N ALA A 61 5.02 -17.18 -4.45
CA ALA A 61 6.23 -17.48 -5.22
C ALA A 61 6.96 -18.71 -4.63
N LYS A 62 7.72 -19.42 -5.47
CA LYS A 62 8.44 -20.64 -5.04
C LYS A 62 9.54 -20.38 -4.01
N SER A 63 10.08 -19.17 -4.01
CA SER A 63 11.14 -18.72 -3.11
C SER A 63 10.96 -17.25 -2.75
N ASP A 64 11.61 -16.82 -1.69
CA ASP A 64 11.73 -15.43 -1.29
C ASP A 64 12.45 -14.61 -2.39
N GLY A 65 11.87 -13.47 -2.78
CA GLY A 65 12.37 -12.63 -3.88
C GLY A 65 11.27 -11.78 -4.52
N PHE A 66 11.55 -11.27 -5.71
CA PHE A 66 10.63 -10.38 -6.42
C PHE A 66 10.79 -10.50 -7.93
N PHE A 67 9.73 -10.21 -8.65
CA PHE A 67 9.71 -10.09 -10.10
C PHE A 67 10.14 -8.69 -10.55
N ILE A 68 10.74 -8.58 -11.74
CA ILE A 68 10.88 -7.32 -12.46
C ILE A 68 9.80 -7.26 -13.52
N PHE A 69 8.93 -6.26 -13.39
CA PHE A 69 7.90 -5.95 -14.37
C PHE A 69 8.31 -4.73 -15.19
N HIS A 70 7.95 -4.75 -16.46
CA HIS A 70 8.02 -3.59 -17.34
C HIS A 70 6.60 -3.20 -17.72
N ILE A 71 6.16 -2.01 -17.30
CA ILE A 71 4.80 -1.51 -17.51
C ILE A 71 4.89 -0.20 -18.30
N ASN A 72 4.43 -0.22 -19.54
CA ASN A 72 4.41 0.96 -20.40
C ASN A 72 3.09 1.72 -20.21
N ILE A 73 3.20 2.93 -19.70
CA ILE A 73 2.08 3.84 -19.48
C ILE A 73 2.14 4.93 -20.55
N ASP A 74 1.03 5.15 -21.23
CA ASP A 74 0.91 6.22 -22.22
C ASP A 74 1.06 7.58 -21.51
N PRO A 75 2.02 8.43 -21.92
CA PRO A 75 2.37 9.64 -21.17
C PRO A 75 1.33 10.77 -21.28
N ASP A 76 0.36 10.67 -22.17
CA ASP A 76 -0.69 11.68 -22.33
C ASP A 76 -1.97 11.26 -21.60
N THR A 77 -2.31 9.97 -21.63
CA THR A 77 -3.57 9.47 -21.11
C THR A 77 -3.46 8.74 -19.77
N GLY A 78 -2.27 8.27 -19.42
CA GLY A 78 -2.05 7.43 -18.25
C GLY A 78 -2.54 5.98 -18.38
N VAL A 79 -2.95 5.54 -19.56
CA VAL A 79 -3.41 4.16 -19.80
C VAL A 79 -2.21 3.22 -19.97
N ILE A 80 -2.28 2.03 -19.38
CA ILE A 80 -1.27 0.99 -19.59
C ILE A 80 -1.45 0.40 -20.99
N SER A 81 -0.43 0.57 -21.83
CA SER A 81 -0.43 0.08 -23.22
C SER A 81 0.17 -1.32 -23.37
N HIS A 82 1.12 -1.68 -22.51
CA HIS A 82 1.79 -2.98 -22.51
C HIS A 82 2.41 -3.27 -21.15
N ALA A 83 2.45 -4.56 -20.75
CA ALA A 83 3.20 -5.03 -19.60
C ALA A 83 3.79 -6.41 -19.86
N TYR A 84 4.98 -6.67 -19.29
CA TYR A 84 5.61 -8.00 -19.31
C TYR A 84 6.52 -8.19 -18.09
N SER A 85 6.76 -9.45 -17.76
CA SER A 85 7.77 -9.86 -16.79
C SER A 85 8.47 -11.12 -17.26
N ASN A 86 9.78 -11.13 -17.24
CA ASN A 86 10.62 -12.26 -17.65
C ASN A 86 11.72 -12.58 -16.65
N GLU A 87 11.77 -11.89 -15.52
CA GLU A 87 12.82 -12.02 -14.54
C GLU A 87 12.24 -12.14 -13.12
N PHE A 88 12.73 -13.12 -12.37
CA PHE A 88 12.51 -13.27 -10.93
C PHE A 88 13.87 -13.29 -10.22
N ARG A 89 14.06 -12.37 -9.29
CA ARG A 89 15.27 -12.25 -8.47
C ARG A 89 15.05 -12.91 -7.13
N SER A 90 15.73 -14.03 -6.89
CA SER A 90 15.53 -14.86 -5.71
C SER A 90 16.66 -14.71 -4.71
N SER A 91 16.31 -14.64 -3.43
CA SER A 91 17.28 -14.73 -2.32
C SER A 91 17.87 -16.13 -2.15
N GLY A 92 17.20 -17.15 -2.71
CA GLY A 92 17.52 -18.56 -2.51
C GLY A 92 16.91 -19.16 -1.25
N TYR A 93 16.22 -18.36 -0.41
CA TYR A 93 15.49 -18.86 0.78
C TYR A 93 14.06 -19.25 0.44
N ALA A 94 13.41 -19.98 1.37
CA ALA A 94 12.00 -20.28 1.26
C ALA A 94 11.15 -19.00 1.27
N ASN A 95 10.04 -19.04 0.56
CA ASN A 95 9.06 -17.96 0.56
C ASN A 95 8.57 -17.69 1.99
N ARG A 96 8.42 -16.41 2.33
CA ARG A 96 7.97 -15.93 3.64
C ARG A 96 6.54 -15.39 3.64
N ASP A 97 5.76 -15.67 2.59
CA ASP A 97 4.45 -15.05 2.37
C ASP A 97 4.62 -13.52 2.22
N MET A 98 5.20 -13.12 1.08
CA MET A 98 5.64 -11.74 0.84
C MET A 98 4.49 -10.87 0.36
N GLU A 99 4.30 -9.70 1.00
CA GLU A 99 3.15 -8.85 0.76
C GLU A 99 3.55 -7.45 0.26
N GLY A 100 4.16 -6.63 1.07
CA GLY A 100 4.56 -5.27 0.68
C GLY A 100 5.99 -5.18 0.16
N ILE A 101 6.27 -4.19 -0.71
CA ILE A 101 7.59 -3.97 -1.29
C ILE A 101 7.89 -2.48 -1.47
N ALA A 102 9.09 -2.06 -1.10
CA ALA A 102 9.55 -0.68 -1.28
C ALA A 102 10.98 -0.62 -1.81
N PHE A 103 11.23 0.28 -2.75
CA PHE A 103 12.56 0.56 -3.29
C PHE A 103 13.25 1.67 -2.51
N LEU A 104 14.50 1.44 -2.07
CA LEU A 104 15.38 2.42 -1.46
C LEU A 104 16.44 2.88 -2.49
N PRO A 105 16.23 4.02 -3.17
CA PRO A 105 17.10 4.44 -4.29
C PRO A 105 18.56 4.68 -3.88
N LYS A 106 18.79 5.27 -2.69
CA LYS A 106 20.15 5.63 -2.24
C LYS A 106 21.09 4.44 -2.11
N ASP A 107 20.55 3.28 -1.72
CA ASP A 107 21.31 2.04 -1.51
C ASP A 107 21.14 1.07 -2.70
N THR A 108 20.20 1.35 -3.60
CA THR A 108 19.80 0.47 -4.70
C THR A 108 19.36 -0.89 -4.17
N THR A 109 18.50 -0.86 -3.15
CA THR A 109 17.98 -2.05 -2.46
C THR A 109 16.44 -2.05 -2.41
N ILE A 110 15.90 -3.23 -2.16
CA ILE A 110 14.46 -3.50 -2.02
C ILE A 110 14.20 -3.95 -0.59
N PHE A 111 13.18 -3.38 0.04
CA PHE A 111 12.63 -3.88 1.30
C PHE A 111 11.34 -4.64 1.01
N ILE A 112 11.13 -5.78 1.71
CA ILE A 112 9.96 -6.65 1.54
C ILE A 112 9.39 -7.01 2.91
N SER A 113 8.12 -6.68 3.14
CA SER A 113 7.35 -7.18 4.27
C SER A 113 6.81 -8.58 3.98
N ALA A 114 6.60 -9.37 5.01
CA ALA A 114 6.07 -10.72 4.86
C ALA A 114 5.23 -11.13 6.07
N GLU A 115 4.12 -11.83 5.81
CA GLU A 115 3.23 -12.34 6.86
C GLU A 115 3.81 -13.54 7.62
N GLY A 116 4.60 -14.37 6.96
CA GLY A 116 5.11 -15.62 7.53
C GLY A 116 6.05 -15.41 8.73
N ASP A 117 6.73 -14.26 8.82
CA ASP A 117 7.61 -13.94 9.96
C ASP A 117 7.37 -12.52 10.53
N ASN A 118 6.46 -11.74 9.97
CA ASN A 118 6.17 -10.34 10.33
C ASN A 118 7.44 -9.47 10.40
N ARG A 119 8.36 -9.67 9.43
CA ARG A 119 9.61 -8.95 9.31
C ARG A 119 9.72 -8.25 7.97
N ILE A 120 10.41 -7.12 7.96
CA ILE A 120 10.65 -6.30 6.78
C ILE A 120 12.15 -6.35 6.49
N LYS A 121 12.53 -7.17 5.50
CA LYS A 121 13.92 -7.48 5.16
C LYS A 121 14.38 -6.76 3.92
N GLU A 122 15.68 -6.46 3.87
CA GLU A 122 16.32 -5.78 2.76
C GLU A 122 17.03 -6.75 1.81
N TYR A 123 16.92 -6.50 0.51
CA TYR A 123 17.50 -7.28 -0.57
C TYR A 123 18.23 -6.39 -1.55
N GLU A 124 19.35 -6.88 -2.09
CA GLU A 124 20.01 -6.23 -3.23
C GLU A 124 19.08 -6.23 -4.45
N LEU A 125 18.83 -5.06 -5.04
CA LEU A 125 17.97 -4.97 -6.23
C LEU A 125 18.49 -5.87 -7.36
N LYS A 126 19.80 -5.86 -7.64
CA LYS A 126 20.37 -6.58 -8.79
C LYS A 126 20.35 -8.09 -8.65
N SER A 127 20.61 -8.62 -7.47
CA SER A 127 20.81 -10.07 -7.25
C SER A 127 19.62 -10.74 -6.57
N GLY A 128 18.75 -9.97 -5.91
CA GLY A 128 17.69 -10.49 -5.03
C GLY A 128 18.20 -11.06 -3.71
N LYS A 129 19.50 -10.97 -3.40
CA LYS A 129 20.07 -11.55 -2.18
C LYS A 129 19.71 -10.73 -0.95
N TYR A 130 19.39 -11.42 0.14
CA TYR A 130 19.20 -10.79 1.43
C TYR A 130 20.50 -10.15 1.93
N THR A 131 20.46 -8.87 2.32
CA THR A 131 21.65 -8.10 2.74
C THR A 131 22.05 -8.37 4.19
N GLY A 132 21.17 -8.98 5.00
CA GLY A 132 21.33 -9.13 6.44
C GLY A 132 20.72 -7.98 7.23
N ARG A 133 20.16 -6.95 6.59
CA ARG A 133 19.52 -5.81 7.23
C ARG A 133 17.99 -5.92 7.18
N GLU A 134 17.32 -5.29 8.16
CA GLU A 134 15.86 -5.24 8.25
C GLU A 134 15.40 -3.99 9.01
N LEU A 135 14.13 -3.59 8.84
CA LEU A 135 13.53 -2.58 9.70
C LEU A 135 13.31 -3.15 11.10
N ASN A 136 13.66 -2.37 12.13
CA ASN A 136 13.59 -2.77 13.53
C ASN A 136 12.14 -2.66 14.07
N VAL A 137 11.27 -3.56 13.60
CA VAL A 137 9.89 -3.64 14.09
C VAL A 137 9.91 -4.15 15.55
N PRO A 138 9.24 -3.48 16.50
CA PRO A 138 9.09 -3.96 17.87
C PRO A 138 8.38 -5.33 17.93
N ASP A 139 8.87 -6.24 18.77
CA ASP A 139 8.33 -7.61 18.85
C ASP A 139 6.84 -7.67 19.25
N SER A 140 6.36 -6.70 20.03
CA SER A 140 4.94 -6.56 20.35
C SER A 140 4.04 -6.28 19.14
N LEU A 141 4.59 -5.75 18.05
CA LEU A 141 3.89 -5.44 16.82
C LEU A 141 4.06 -6.51 15.73
N LYS A 142 4.97 -7.48 15.94
CA LYS A 142 5.15 -8.65 15.05
C LYS A 142 4.10 -9.75 15.29
N GLN A 143 3.25 -9.60 16.29
CA GLN A 143 2.22 -10.57 16.61
C GLN A 143 0.93 -10.20 15.88
N SER A 144 0.70 -10.80 14.73
CA SER A 144 -0.56 -10.70 13.99
C SER A 144 -1.45 -11.93 14.23
N ALA A 145 -2.74 -11.82 13.93
CA ALA A 145 -3.56 -13.00 13.71
C ALA A 145 -3.06 -13.73 12.45
N PRO A 146 -3.22 -15.06 12.34
CA PRO A 146 -2.84 -15.79 11.13
C PRO A 146 -3.44 -15.15 9.87
N ASN A 147 -2.63 -14.93 8.83
CA ASN A 147 -2.96 -14.26 7.57
C ASN A 147 -3.46 -12.81 7.72
N TYR A 148 -2.90 -12.05 8.68
CA TYR A 148 -3.19 -10.63 8.90
C TYR A 148 -1.93 -9.86 9.31
N GLY A 149 -0.80 -10.21 8.71
CA GLY A 149 0.49 -9.60 8.99
C GLY A 149 0.69 -8.23 8.35
N PHE A 150 1.97 -7.88 8.09
CA PHE A 150 2.31 -6.65 7.38
C PHE A 150 2.07 -6.79 5.89
N GLU A 151 0.94 -6.27 5.42
CA GLU A 151 0.54 -6.29 4.02
C GLU A 151 1.27 -5.24 3.19
N SER A 152 1.42 -4.03 3.70
CA SER A 152 1.88 -2.89 2.94
C SER A 152 3.32 -2.51 3.27
N LEU A 153 3.99 -1.91 2.29
CA LEU A 153 5.26 -1.26 2.52
C LEU A 153 5.51 -0.19 1.46
N THR A 154 5.78 1.04 1.88
CA THR A 154 6.12 2.13 0.96
C THR A 154 7.27 2.97 1.50
N TYR A 155 7.99 3.64 0.60
CA TYR A 155 9.10 4.52 0.94
C TYR A 155 8.87 5.93 0.41
N ASN A 156 9.07 6.92 1.27
CA ASN A 156 9.07 8.33 0.91
C ASN A 156 10.51 8.84 0.77
N ALA A 157 10.95 9.07 -0.45
CA ALA A 157 12.31 9.52 -0.74
C ALA A 157 12.58 10.97 -0.28
N THR A 158 11.56 11.81 -0.19
CA THR A 158 11.68 13.22 0.26
C THR A 158 11.85 13.33 1.77
N GLN A 159 11.15 12.48 2.52
CA GLN A 159 11.17 12.48 3.98
C GLN A 159 12.17 11.47 4.56
N HIS A 160 12.72 10.58 3.74
CA HIS A 160 13.61 9.50 4.17
C HIS A 160 12.95 8.52 5.14
N HIS A 161 11.67 8.18 4.90
CA HIS A 161 10.88 7.33 5.77
C HIS A 161 10.28 6.13 5.04
N PHE A 162 10.33 4.96 5.69
CA PHE A 162 9.49 3.81 5.34
C PHE A 162 8.19 3.86 6.13
N TRP A 163 7.12 3.36 5.52
CA TRP A 163 5.82 3.20 6.14
C TRP A 163 5.27 1.81 5.89
N THR A 164 4.65 1.23 6.92
CA THR A 164 3.98 -0.07 6.84
C THR A 164 2.74 -0.10 7.74
N VAL A 165 1.83 -1.03 7.46
CA VAL A 165 0.65 -1.32 8.29
C VAL A 165 0.30 -2.81 8.14
N SER A 166 -0.31 -3.40 9.18
CA SER A 166 -0.91 -4.73 9.09
C SER A 166 -2.23 -4.69 8.32
N GLU A 167 -2.61 -5.82 7.69
CA GLU A 167 -3.90 -5.91 7.00
C GLU A 167 -5.07 -5.64 7.93
N SER A 168 -5.04 -6.18 9.15
CA SER A 168 -6.14 -6.09 10.09
C SER A 168 -5.68 -5.74 11.50
N THR A 169 -6.65 -5.61 12.43
CA THR A 169 -6.40 -5.28 13.83
C THR A 169 -5.45 -6.28 14.48
N LEU A 170 -4.37 -5.76 15.07
CA LEU A 170 -3.43 -6.59 15.83
C LEU A 170 -4.10 -7.12 17.11
N PRO A 171 -3.72 -8.32 17.62
CA PRO A 171 -4.29 -8.88 18.84
C PRO A 171 -4.19 -7.98 20.08
N ILE A 172 -3.16 -7.12 20.13
CA ILE A 172 -2.98 -6.11 21.19
C ILE A 172 -4.05 -5.00 21.14
N ASP A 173 -4.66 -4.75 19.98
CA ASP A 173 -5.67 -3.70 19.76
C ASP A 173 -7.10 -4.23 19.71
N GLY A 174 -7.28 -5.55 19.64
CA GLY A 174 -8.60 -6.15 19.62
C GLY A 174 -8.72 -7.35 18.69
N LYS A 175 -9.87 -7.46 18.05
CA LYS A 175 -10.18 -8.55 17.11
C LYS A 175 -10.35 -8.00 15.70
N PRO A 176 -9.94 -8.73 14.66
CA PRO A 176 -10.23 -8.38 13.29
C PRO A 176 -11.73 -8.23 13.00
N SER A 177 -12.05 -7.37 12.04
CA SER A 177 -13.40 -7.27 11.45
C SER A 177 -13.77 -8.56 10.75
N THR A 178 -15.01 -9.01 10.95
CA THR A 178 -15.56 -10.22 10.32
C THR A 178 -17.00 -9.99 9.90
N LEU A 179 -17.55 -10.85 9.03
CA LEU A 179 -18.96 -10.82 8.67
C LEU A 179 -19.92 -10.89 9.88
N LYS A 180 -19.48 -11.48 10.99
CA LYS A 180 -20.30 -11.64 12.21
C LYS A 180 -20.23 -10.43 13.12
N ASN A 181 -19.03 -9.91 13.40
CA ASN A 181 -18.86 -8.81 14.35
C ASN A 181 -19.05 -7.44 13.70
N LYS A 182 -18.76 -7.32 12.40
CA LYS A 182 -18.90 -6.09 11.59
C LYS A 182 -18.31 -4.84 12.24
N GLN A 183 -17.23 -5.01 13.01
CA GLN A 183 -16.56 -3.90 13.67
C GLN A 183 -15.58 -3.19 12.74
N GLN A 184 -15.17 -1.98 13.08
CA GLN A 184 -14.07 -1.30 12.41
C GLN A 184 -12.74 -1.93 12.83
N ASN A 185 -11.81 -2.08 11.89
CA ASN A 185 -10.44 -2.40 12.23
C ASN A 185 -9.71 -1.15 12.75
N ILE A 186 -8.93 -1.34 13.82
CA ILE A 186 -7.99 -0.36 14.35
C ILE A 186 -6.59 -0.83 13.98
N LEU A 187 -5.90 -0.04 13.16
CA LEU A 187 -4.58 -0.37 12.63
C LEU A 187 -3.53 0.60 13.16
N ARG A 188 -2.26 0.23 12.98
CA ARG A 188 -1.11 1.06 13.35
C ARG A 188 -0.25 1.33 12.14
N LEU A 189 -0.26 2.58 11.65
CA LEU A 189 0.69 3.04 10.64
C LEU A 189 2.04 3.22 11.33
N LEU A 190 3.05 2.47 10.92
CA LEU A 190 4.39 2.50 11.49
C LEU A 190 5.33 3.25 10.54
N CYS A 191 6.14 4.15 11.10
CA CYS A 191 7.12 4.96 10.40
C CYS A 191 8.53 4.60 10.85
N PHE A 192 9.45 4.39 9.90
CA PHE A 192 10.84 4.06 10.16
C PHE A 192 11.78 5.01 9.42
N ASP A 193 12.88 5.37 10.07
CA ASP A 193 13.96 6.14 9.48
C ASP A 193 14.80 5.27 8.53
N ASP A 194 15.18 5.80 7.37
CA ASP A 194 15.87 5.04 6.32
C ASP A 194 17.38 4.87 6.53
N ASN A 195 17.96 5.48 7.57
CA ASN A 195 19.37 5.33 7.91
C ASN A 195 19.59 4.38 9.09
N SER A 196 18.81 4.60 10.17
CA SER A 196 18.90 3.78 11.37
C SER A 196 18.04 2.52 11.30
N PHE A 197 17.01 2.50 10.44
CA PHE A 197 15.96 1.49 10.35
C PHE A 197 15.12 1.34 11.62
N GLU A 198 15.25 2.30 12.55
CA GLU A 198 14.48 2.35 13.78
C GLU A 198 13.08 2.92 13.54
N MET A 199 12.11 2.44 14.32
CA MET A 199 10.77 3.01 14.32
C MET A 199 10.81 4.39 14.96
N ILE A 200 10.38 5.43 14.23
CA ILE A 200 10.37 6.83 14.65
C ILE A 200 8.97 7.39 14.86
N GLY A 201 7.94 6.66 14.44
CA GLY A 201 6.55 7.09 14.60
C GLY A 201 5.55 5.96 14.51
N MET A 202 4.41 6.15 15.15
CA MET A 202 3.27 5.25 15.12
C MET A 202 1.97 6.04 15.23
N TYR A 203 1.01 5.77 14.34
CA TYR A 203 -0.26 6.48 14.27
C TYR A 203 -1.41 5.48 14.27
N ALA A 204 -2.40 5.69 15.14
CA ALA A 204 -3.61 4.87 15.11
C ALA A 204 -4.48 5.27 13.91
N TYR A 205 -4.90 4.28 13.15
CA TYR A 205 -5.74 4.42 11.96
C TYR A 205 -7.04 3.65 12.14
N LEU A 206 -8.18 4.30 11.94
CA LEU A 206 -9.49 3.69 12.06
C LEU A 206 -10.06 3.46 10.65
N MET A 207 -10.25 2.18 10.27
CA MET A 207 -10.89 1.84 9.00
C MET A 207 -12.39 2.16 9.02
N ASP A 208 -13.01 2.20 7.85
CA ASP A 208 -14.46 2.26 7.73
C ASP A 208 -15.13 0.98 8.26
N PHE A 209 -16.43 1.05 8.48
CA PHE A 209 -17.23 -0.15 8.73
C PHE A 209 -17.31 -1.01 7.46
N PRO A 210 -17.35 -2.35 7.59
CA PRO A 210 -17.59 -3.23 6.46
C PRO A 210 -19.00 -3.04 5.88
N GLU A 211 -19.12 -3.20 4.55
CA GLU A 211 -20.39 -3.04 3.82
C GLU A 211 -21.16 -4.35 3.61
N ALA A 212 -20.47 -5.50 3.62
CA ALA A 212 -21.09 -6.80 3.42
C ALA A 212 -22.15 -7.09 4.48
N GLN A 213 -23.39 -7.36 4.06
CA GLN A 213 -24.50 -7.64 4.97
C GLN A 213 -24.73 -9.14 5.22
N ALA A 214 -24.02 -10.00 4.50
CA ALA A 214 -24.13 -11.45 4.67
C ALA A 214 -23.53 -11.91 6.01
N GLU A 215 -24.01 -13.04 6.51
CA GLU A 215 -23.50 -13.69 7.72
C GLU A 215 -22.48 -14.80 7.41
N SER A 216 -22.39 -15.24 6.15
CA SER A 216 -21.49 -16.27 5.67
C SER A 216 -20.99 -15.99 4.27
N SER A 217 -19.84 -16.55 3.92
CA SER A 217 -19.25 -16.41 2.59
C SER A 217 -18.38 -17.60 2.24
N GLY A 218 -18.07 -17.74 0.95
CA GLY A 218 -17.01 -18.61 0.45
C GLY A 218 -15.61 -17.96 0.51
N GLY A 219 -15.53 -16.68 0.88
CA GLY A 219 -14.33 -15.90 1.13
C GLY A 219 -14.70 -14.49 1.54
N TYR A 220 -14.00 -13.96 2.54
CA TYR A 220 -14.19 -12.61 3.05
C TYR A 220 -12.89 -12.05 3.62
N CYS A 221 -12.60 -10.82 3.26
CA CYS A 221 -11.53 -10.05 3.83
C CYS A 221 -11.93 -8.58 3.94
N HIS A 222 -11.54 -7.92 5.02
CA HIS A 222 -11.72 -6.48 5.23
C HIS A 222 -10.47 -5.93 5.94
N GLY A 223 -9.66 -5.21 5.20
CA GLY A 223 -8.34 -4.75 5.67
C GLY A 223 -7.75 -3.64 4.81
N VAL A 224 -6.56 -3.21 5.17
CA VAL A 224 -5.70 -2.40 4.31
C VAL A 224 -4.85 -3.34 3.48
N SER A 225 -4.95 -3.25 2.16
CA SER A 225 -4.15 -4.09 1.26
C SER A 225 -2.79 -3.48 0.93
N ASP A 226 -2.69 -2.16 0.77
CA ASP A 226 -1.39 -1.51 0.55
C ASP A 226 -1.45 0.00 0.82
N MET A 227 -0.28 0.64 0.80
CA MET A 227 -0.09 2.08 0.95
C MET A 227 0.89 2.61 -0.09
N CYS A 228 0.72 3.89 -0.45
CA CYS A 228 1.64 4.61 -1.31
C CYS A 228 2.00 5.96 -0.69
N ALA A 229 3.29 6.21 -0.45
CA ALA A 229 3.77 7.50 0.03
C ALA A 229 3.88 8.50 -1.13
N LEU A 230 3.40 9.73 -0.91
CA LEU A 230 3.52 10.84 -1.84
C LEU A 230 4.72 11.73 -1.49
N ASP A 231 5.31 12.39 -2.49
CA ASP A 231 6.48 13.25 -2.32
C ASP A 231 6.28 14.37 -1.27
N ASP A 232 5.04 14.82 -1.08
CA ASP A 232 4.69 15.87 -0.10
C ASP A 232 4.49 15.35 1.34
N GLY A 233 4.74 14.07 1.58
CA GLY A 233 4.67 13.43 2.89
C GLY A 233 3.30 12.89 3.28
N ARG A 234 2.28 13.04 2.43
CA ARG A 234 1.00 12.36 2.61
C ARG A 234 1.13 10.88 2.24
N LEU A 235 0.23 10.07 2.78
CA LEU A 235 0.09 8.67 2.43
C LEU A 235 -1.27 8.43 1.77
N LEU A 236 -1.29 7.58 0.77
CA LEU A 236 -2.49 6.96 0.26
C LEU A 236 -2.62 5.59 0.90
N VAL A 237 -3.75 5.34 1.58
CA VAL A 237 -4.06 4.08 2.26
C VAL A 237 -5.19 3.40 1.52
N MET A 238 -4.98 2.19 1.01
CA MET A 238 -5.97 1.44 0.26
C MET A 238 -6.70 0.46 1.17
N GLU A 239 -7.91 0.83 1.62
CA GLU A 239 -8.82 -0.07 2.30
C GLU A 239 -9.52 -0.97 1.28
N ARG A 240 -9.54 -2.27 1.56
CA ARG A 240 -10.15 -3.29 0.72
C ARG A 240 -11.22 -4.05 1.49
N GLU A 241 -12.37 -4.27 0.86
CA GLU A 241 -13.34 -5.26 1.29
C GLU A 241 -13.63 -6.24 0.16
N LEU A 242 -13.31 -7.50 0.38
CA LEU A 242 -13.57 -8.61 -0.53
C LEU A 242 -14.71 -9.46 0.03
N TYR A 243 -15.72 -9.72 -0.80
CA TYR A 243 -16.81 -10.62 -0.47
C TYR A 243 -17.07 -11.61 -1.60
N VAL A 244 -16.98 -12.88 -1.31
CA VAL A 244 -17.25 -13.98 -2.25
C VAL A 244 -18.40 -14.82 -1.69
N PRO A 245 -19.60 -14.81 -2.29
CA PRO A 245 -20.70 -15.72 -1.91
C PRO A 245 -20.29 -17.19 -2.04
N ASN A 246 -20.96 -18.08 -1.31
CA ASN A 246 -20.67 -19.53 -1.37
C ASN A 246 -20.74 -20.10 -2.79
N LEU A 247 -21.66 -19.60 -3.64
CA LEU A 247 -21.76 -19.95 -5.06
C LEU A 247 -20.94 -19.07 -5.99
N ARG A 248 -20.17 -18.09 -5.44
CA ARG A 248 -19.28 -17.16 -6.13
C ARG A 248 -19.93 -16.14 -7.07
N LEU A 249 -21.10 -16.42 -7.64
CA LEU A 249 -21.81 -15.44 -8.45
C LEU A 249 -22.21 -14.23 -7.58
N GLY A 250 -21.89 -13.03 -8.06
CA GLY A 250 -22.08 -11.80 -7.28
C GLY A 250 -20.92 -11.48 -6.33
N ALA A 251 -19.76 -12.15 -6.47
CA ALA A 251 -18.54 -11.76 -5.78
C ALA A 251 -18.11 -10.34 -6.16
N TRP A 252 -17.58 -9.61 -5.21
CA TRP A 252 -17.11 -8.24 -5.42
C TRP A 252 -15.91 -7.90 -4.53
N VAL A 253 -15.11 -6.97 -5.02
CA VAL A 253 -14.10 -6.28 -4.24
C VAL A 253 -14.39 -4.79 -4.30
N LYS A 254 -14.43 -4.14 -3.14
CA LYS A 254 -14.50 -2.69 -3.01
C LYS A 254 -13.17 -2.18 -2.49
N ASN A 255 -12.61 -1.21 -3.19
CA ASN A 255 -11.40 -0.50 -2.78
C ASN A 255 -11.77 0.96 -2.51
N LYS A 256 -11.25 1.49 -1.40
CA LYS A 256 -11.31 2.90 -1.03
C LYS A 256 -9.90 3.38 -0.77
N ILE A 257 -9.46 4.40 -1.49
CA ILE A 257 -8.16 5.01 -1.27
C ILE A 257 -8.35 6.29 -0.48
N TYR A 258 -7.76 6.32 0.71
CA TYR A 258 -7.80 7.48 1.62
C TYR A 258 -6.47 8.22 1.60
N ILE A 259 -6.54 9.54 1.69
CA ILE A 259 -5.41 10.41 1.97
C ILE A 259 -5.31 10.56 3.49
N VAL A 260 -4.13 10.31 4.05
CA VAL A 260 -3.76 10.68 5.41
C VAL A 260 -2.52 11.56 5.41
N ASP A 261 -2.41 12.45 6.38
CA ASP A 261 -1.27 13.37 6.49
C ASP A 261 -0.61 13.25 7.87
N PRO A 262 0.43 12.39 8.01
CA PRO A 262 1.13 12.22 9.26
C PRO A 262 2.02 13.41 9.64
N THR A 263 2.19 14.41 8.75
CA THR A 263 2.94 15.64 9.05
C THR A 263 2.11 16.67 9.82
N VAL A 264 0.79 16.49 9.84
CA VAL A 264 -0.12 17.34 10.62
C VAL A 264 -0.20 16.82 12.06
N LYS A 265 -0.08 17.75 13.04
CA LYS A 265 -0.21 17.39 14.46
C LYS A 265 -1.59 16.77 14.72
N MET A 266 -1.59 15.58 15.29
CA MET A 266 -2.83 14.91 15.70
C MET A 266 -3.50 15.67 16.87
N THR A 267 -4.80 15.89 16.75
CA THR A 267 -5.67 16.42 17.80
C THR A 267 -6.69 15.38 18.28
N GLU A 268 -6.85 14.31 17.51
CA GLU A 268 -7.77 13.19 17.76
C GLU A 268 -6.99 11.89 17.99
N PRO A 269 -7.60 10.87 18.61
CA PRO A 269 -6.95 9.57 18.84
C PRO A 269 -6.51 8.85 17.57
N PHE A 270 -7.22 9.08 16.46
CA PHE A 270 -6.94 8.47 15.16
C PHE A 270 -6.48 9.53 14.16
N ILE A 271 -5.53 9.15 13.31
CA ILE A 271 -5.12 10.02 12.19
C ILE A 271 -6.32 10.29 11.28
N GLN A 272 -6.49 11.57 10.92
CA GLN A 272 -7.60 11.98 10.06
C GLN A 272 -7.37 11.47 8.64
N LYS A 273 -8.44 10.95 8.02
CA LYS A 273 -8.41 10.46 6.64
C LYS A 273 -9.46 11.16 5.78
N LYS A 274 -9.15 11.38 4.51
CA LYS A 274 -10.06 11.93 3.50
C LYS A 274 -10.15 10.98 2.33
N LEU A 275 -11.36 10.59 1.93
CA LEU A 275 -11.55 9.74 0.76
C LEU A 275 -11.06 10.47 -0.50
N LEU A 276 -10.14 9.83 -1.23
CA LEU A 276 -9.67 10.28 -2.54
C LEU A 276 -10.54 9.70 -3.66
N VAL A 277 -10.71 8.38 -3.65
CA VAL A 277 -11.50 7.66 -4.66
C VAL A 277 -11.96 6.32 -4.11
N GLU A 278 -13.13 5.86 -4.58
CA GLU A 278 -13.61 4.50 -4.37
C GLU A 278 -14.04 3.85 -5.68
N PHE A 279 -13.88 2.54 -5.77
CA PHE A 279 -14.34 1.76 -6.90
C PHE A 279 -14.65 0.32 -6.51
N LYS A 280 -15.53 -0.32 -7.29
CA LYS A 280 -15.98 -1.68 -7.01
C LYS A 280 -15.87 -2.56 -8.26
N THR A 281 -15.20 -3.68 -8.14
CA THR A 281 -15.06 -4.69 -9.18
C THR A 281 -15.97 -5.88 -8.86
N LYS A 282 -16.48 -6.59 -9.89
CA LYS A 282 -17.52 -7.61 -9.69
C LYS A 282 -17.34 -8.80 -10.64
N PHE A 283 -17.78 -9.95 -10.15
CA PHE A 283 -17.98 -11.16 -10.94
C PHE A 283 -19.50 -11.37 -11.18
N THR A 284 -19.95 -11.13 -12.42
CA THR A 284 -21.38 -11.19 -12.81
C THR A 284 -21.53 -12.19 -13.92
N GLY A 285 -21.16 -13.29 -14.05
CA GLY A 285 -21.37 -14.31 -15.09
C GLY A 285 -21.26 -13.85 -16.56
N LEU A 286 -21.74 -12.65 -16.89
CA LEU A 286 -21.69 -12.04 -18.22
C LEU A 286 -20.44 -11.15 -18.41
N LYS A 287 -20.01 -10.46 -17.36
CA LYS A 287 -18.86 -9.56 -17.38
C LYS A 287 -18.03 -9.80 -16.14
N ASN A 288 -16.76 -10.16 -16.34
CA ASN A 288 -15.80 -10.32 -15.25
C ASN A 288 -14.89 -9.09 -15.18
N THR A 289 -15.14 -8.23 -14.21
CA THR A 289 -14.24 -7.12 -13.83
C THR A 289 -13.64 -7.34 -12.46
N PHE A 290 -13.89 -8.50 -11.83
CA PHE A 290 -13.42 -8.82 -10.50
C PHE A 290 -11.89 -8.74 -10.46
N ALA A 291 -11.39 -7.89 -9.57
CA ALA A 291 -9.98 -7.65 -9.36
C ALA A 291 -9.75 -7.42 -7.87
N ASN A 292 -8.93 -8.26 -7.27
CA ASN A 292 -8.48 -8.14 -5.90
C ASN A 292 -7.19 -7.31 -5.91
N PHE A 293 -7.29 -5.97 -5.99
CA PHE A 293 -6.12 -5.11 -5.99
C PHE A 293 -5.48 -5.13 -4.62
N GLU A 294 -4.21 -5.52 -4.58
CA GLU A 294 -3.41 -5.68 -3.37
C GLU A 294 -2.19 -4.76 -3.33
N GLY A 295 -1.64 -4.37 -4.49
CA GLY A 295 -0.49 -3.47 -4.56
C GLY A 295 -0.83 -2.12 -5.19
N ILE A 296 -0.24 -1.03 -4.64
CA ILE A 296 -0.32 0.34 -5.16
C ILE A 296 1.03 1.06 -5.02
N CYS A 297 1.52 1.67 -6.09
CA CYS A 297 2.72 2.52 -6.03
C CYS A 297 2.61 3.75 -6.93
N LEU A 298 3.55 4.69 -6.78
CA LEU A 298 3.75 5.74 -7.77
C LEU A 298 4.18 5.14 -9.11
N GLY A 299 3.80 5.80 -10.19
CA GLY A 299 4.31 5.58 -11.54
C GLY A 299 4.88 6.87 -12.12
N PRO A 300 5.17 6.94 -13.44
CA PRO A 300 5.69 8.14 -14.07
C PRO A 300 4.65 9.28 -14.05
N LYS A 301 5.13 10.52 -14.06
CA LYS A 301 4.27 11.68 -14.31
C LYS A 301 3.90 11.73 -15.78
N LEU A 302 2.66 12.16 -16.05
CA LEU A 302 2.18 12.45 -17.41
C LEU A 302 2.87 13.71 -17.97
N ASN A 303 2.77 13.91 -19.29
CA ASN A 303 3.30 15.09 -19.97
C ASN A 303 2.72 16.42 -19.44
N ASP A 304 1.51 16.39 -18.89
CA ASP A 304 0.85 17.55 -18.26
C ASP A 304 1.22 17.73 -16.77
N GLY A 305 2.10 16.90 -16.23
CA GLY A 305 2.60 16.97 -14.86
C GLY A 305 1.77 16.21 -13.81
N ARG A 306 0.60 15.65 -14.17
CA ARG A 306 -0.20 14.82 -13.27
C ARG A 306 0.53 13.53 -12.92
N GLN A 307 0.36 13.06 -11.69
CA GLN A 307 1.01 11.86 -11.18
C GLN A 307 0.18 10.62 -11.49
N THR A 308 0.81 9.53 -11.94
CA THR A 308 0.14 8.23 -12.04
C THR A 308 0.40 7.38 -10.80
N LEU A 309 -0.61 6.60 -10.41
CA LEU A 309 -0.50 5.47 -9.50
C LEU A 309 -0.70 4.20 -10.31
N VAL A 310 0.04 3.15 -9.99
CA VAL A 310 -0.09 1.82 -10.62
C VAL A 310 -0.62 0.86 -9.59
N LEU A 311 -1.65 0.12 -9.94
CA LEU A 311 -2.27 -0.92 -9.11
C LEU A 311 -2.07 -2.30 -9.77
N ILE A 312 -1.78 -3.30 -8.95
CA ILE A 312 -1.68 -4.71 -9.33
C ILE A 312 -2.63 -5.54 -8.49
N CYS A 313 -3.19 -6.60 -9.06
CA CYS A 313 -4.11 -7.46 -8.32
C CYS A 313 -3.58 -8.88 -8.12
N ASP A 314 -4.02 -9.51 -7.03
CA ASP A 314 -3.92 -10.95 -6.82
C ASP A 314 -5.03 -11.66 -7.60
N SER A 315 -4.64 -12.54 -8.52
CA SER A 315 -5.55 -13.38 -9.28
C SER A 315 -5.68 -14.80 -8.72
N GLN A 316 -5.08 -15.08 -7.56
CA GLN A 316 -4.98 -16.44 -7.02
C GLN A 316 -4.40 -17.41 -8.06
N ASN A 317 -3.33 -16.99 -8.74
CA ASN A 317 -2.68 -17.71 -9.84
C ASN A 317 -3.68 -18.05 -10.96
N GLN A 318 -4.53 -17.07 -11.32
CA GLN A 318 -5.64 -17.19 -12.29
C GLN A 318 -6.65 -18.30 -11.95
N LEU A 319 -6.81 -18.58 -10.65
CA LEU A 319 -7.76 -19.59 -10.18
C LEU A 319 -9.16 -19.31 -10.72
N LYS A 320 -9.74 -20.31 -11.41
CA LYS A 320 -11.11 -20.25 -11.94
C LYS A 320 -11.41 -19.03 -12.83
N LYS A 321 -10.45 -18.62 -13.66
CA LYS A 321 -10.55 -17.50 -14.62
C LYS A 321 -10.51 -16.12 -13.95
N LEU A 322 -9.96 -15.99 -12.76
CA LEU A 322 -9.49 -14.71 -12.25
C LEU A 322 -8.34 -14.21 -13.13
N LYS A 323 -8.08 -12.91 -13.15
CA LYS A 323 -7.18 -12.28 -14.10
C LYS A 323 -6.16 -11.42 -13.35
N ASP A 324 -4.93 -11.39 -13.86
CA ASP A 324 -3.88 -10.51 -13.37
C ASP A 324 -4.09 -9.10 -13.92
N TRP A 325 -5.03 -8.37 -13.30
CA TRP A 325 -5.36 -7.01 -13.70
C TRP A 325 -4.28 -6.02 -13.25
N LEU A 326 -3.94 -5.12 -14.17
CA LEU A 326 -3.22 -3.89 -13.90
C LEU A 326 -4.16 -2.70 -14.14
N MET A 327 -4.00 -1.65 -13.37
CA MET A 327 -4.79 -0.42 -13.53
C MET A 327 -3.93 0.79 -13.13
N THR A 328 -4.20 1.95 -13.74
CA THR A 328 -3.66 3.21 -13.28
C THR A 328 -4.75 4.13 -12.75
N ILE A 329 -4.36 4.97 -11.81
CA ILE A 329 -5.12 6.12 -11.33
C ILE A 329 -4.26 7.35 -11.61
N VAL A 330 -4.85 8.40 -12.19
CA VAL A 330 -4.18 9.69 -12.38
C VAL A 330 -4.63 10.63 -11.28
N ILE A 331 -3.69 11.24 -10.57
CA ILE A 331 -3.96 12.23 -9.50
C ILE A 331 -3.39 13.60 -9.86
N GLU A 332 -4.12 14.66 -9.47
CA GLU A 332 -3.78 16.06 -9.71
C GLU A 332 -3.87 16.94 -8.44
#